data_d1359d6911d5ee8a756297c855bfebca
#
_entry.id   d1359d6911d5ee8a756297c855bfebca
#
_cell.length_a   1.000
_cell.length_b   1.000
_cell.length_c   1.000
_cell.angle_alpha   90.00
_cell.angle_beta   90.00
_cell.angle_gamma   90.00
#
_symmetry.space_group_name_H-M   'P 1'
#
loop_
_entity.id
_entity.type
_entity.pdbx_description
1 polymer ?
#
loop_
_entity_poly.entity_id
_entity_poly.type
_entity_poly.pdbx_seq_one_letter_code
_entity_poly.pdbx_strand_id
1 'polypeptide(L)'
;MIGKRVSHYKIEEQIGAGGMGVVYRAHDEELQRSVALKVLPPGLLAEGLARRRFRKEALALAKLNHPNIATVHEFGNEQDLDFLVTEYIAGETLDQKLAKGPLAEKEVVRLGSQLAQGLEAAHVEGIVHRDLKPGNLRITPDGRLKILDFGLAQLLPNAGETDAAATLTQTQALVGTLPYMAPEQLRGEENDERSDIWAAGAVLYEMATGRRAFPETNGPLLISAILNHDPQVPSKLNRKISPGLEIIVLKALAKDPAHRYQSAKELGVDLERLTAGVTPLAKPPRDPARTWLMAGCVVAAVLLLAAGGYFYRHWTPVTKLIGSASGSAAKKTRRSVAVLGFKNLAGRPEMAWMSTALSEMLTTELAAGEQLRMIPGESVAQMKLSVAPPETESYGKETLARIREILGTDEVVMGTYVPVGEGEIRLDVRLQDTIAGETLASVSAKGTEDHLDELVSKAGAELREKLGVAGISTSESAQVKATLPMNREAARFYAEGLAKLRVYDSLGARALLERAVALEPGFALSHGALGAAWSNLGSDANAKDEVKKAFEMSEGMSREDRLQLEAKYRESALEGDRAIELYQTLFNFFPDNLEYGLQLANAQRS
;
A
#
# COMPACT_ATOMS: atom_id res chain seq x y z
N MET A 1 -2.80 -31.99 24.12
CA MET A 1 -2.88 -33.29 23.39
C MET A 1 -1.67 -34.21 23.68
N ILE A 2 -0.63 -33.72 24.35
CA ILE A 2 0.58 -34.52 24.66
C ILE A 2 0.21 -35.81 25.39
N GLY A 3 0.79 -36.93 24.99
CA GLY A 3 0.51 -38.25 25.49
C GLY A 3 -0.74 -38.95 24.91
N LYS A 4 -1.56 -38.24 24.12
CA LYS A 4 -2.72 -38.85 23.42
C LYS A 4 -2.30 -39.44 22.10
N ARG A 5 -3.17 -40.28 21.53
CA ARG A 5 -3.08 -40.83 20.17
C ARG A 5 -4.03 -40.11 19.25
N VAL A 6 -3.57 -39.91 18.00
CA VAL A 6 -4.38 -39.53 16.87
C VAL A 6 -4.05 -40.55 15.77
N SER A 7 -5.00 -41.39 15.39
CA SER A 7 -4.77 -42.59 14.59
C SER A 7 -3.66 -43.48 15.19
N HIS A 8 -2.65 -43.84 14.46
CA HIS A 8 -1.47 -44.58 14.92
C HIS A 8 -0.30 -43.68 15.33
N TYR A 9 -0.53 -42.36 15.45
CA TYR A 9 0.47 -41.38 15.85
C TYR A 9 0.37 -41.06 17.35
N LYS A 10 1.39 -41.36 18.14
CA LYS A 10 1.49 -40.99 19.55
C LYS A 10 2.11 -39.61 19.70
N ILE A 11 1.36 -38.63 20.19
CA ILE A 11 1.83 -37.25 20.37
C ILE A 11 2.84 -37.17 21.52
N GLU A 12 4.06 -36.71 21.24
CA GLU A 12 5.16 -36.60 22.19
C GLU A 12 5.36 -35.18 22.71
N GLU A 13 5.41 -34.20 21.81
CA GLU A 13 5.80 -32.82 22.13
C GLU A 13 5.10 -31.83 21.21
N GLN A 14 4.75 -30.64 21.72
CA GLN A 14 4.30 -29.53 20.89
C GLN A 14 5.51 -28.78 20.36
N ILE A 15 5.67 -28.69 19.04
CA ILE A 15 6.80 -28.04 18.36
C ILE A 15 6.44 -26.72 17.67
N GLY A 16 5.14 -26.43 17.57
CA GLY A 16 4.67 -25.15 16.99
C GLY A 16 3.18 -24.92 17.25
N ALA A 17 2.77 -23.67 17.24
CA ALA A 17 1.38 -23.25 17.25
C ALA A 17 1.21 -21.98 16.42
N GLY A 18 0.12 -21.88 15.66
CA GLY A 18 -0.19 -20.72 14.82
C GLY A 18 -1.66 -20.67 14.45
N GLY A 19 -2.07 -19.68 13.65
CA GLY A 19 -3.46 -19.49 13.24
C GLY A 19 -4.08 -20.67 12.47
N MET A 20 -3.24 -21.56 11.93
CA MET A 20 -3.66 -22.74 11.15
C MET A 20 -3.62 -24.04 11.94
N GLY A 21 -3.46 -23.98 13.25
CA GLY A 21 -3.42 -25.15 14.10
C GLY A 21 -2.17 -25.30 14.93
N VAL A 22 -2.05 -26.46 15.55
CA VAL A 22 -0.94 -26.80 16.45
C VAL A 22 -0.14 -27.93 15.82
N VAL A 23 1.18 -27.80 15.78
CA VAL A 23 2.09 -28.80 15.25
C VAL A 23 2.76 -29.53 16.40
N TYR A 24 2.69 -30.86 16.37
CA TYR A 24 3.27 -31.75 17.35
C TYR A 24 4.37 -32.61 16.70
N ARG A 25 5.41 -32.93 17.47
CA ARG A 25 6.21 -34.11 17.19
C ARG A 25 5.40 -35.33 17.69
N ALA A 26 5.24 -36.30 16.79
CA ALA A 26 4.56 -37.55 17.14
C ALA A 26 5.40 -38.75 16.68
N HIS A 27 5.21 -39.86 17.35
CA HIS A 27 5.79 -41.15 16.97
C HIS A 27 4.77 -41.96 16.18
N ASP A 28 5.13 -42.28 14.95
CA ASP A 28 4.39 -43.21 14.09
C ASP A 28 4.66 -44.65 14.61
N GLU A 29 3.67 -45.24 15.29
CA GLU A 29 3.83 -46.55 15.90
C GLU A 29 3.85 -47.71 14.88
N GLU A 30 3.34 -47.50 13.66
CA GLU A 30 3.38 -48.51 12.61
C GLU A 30 4.72 -48.52 11.87
N LEU A 31 5.25 -47.36 11.52
CA LEU A 31 6.52 -47.25 10.79
C LEU A 31 7.74 -46.94 11.67
N GLN A 32 7.54 -46.86 13.01
CA GLN A 32 8.61 -46.64 13.99
C GLN A 32 9.51 -45.44 13.69
N ARG A 33 8.90 -44.30 13.37
CA ARG A 33 9.62 -43.07 13.04
C ARG A 33 8.97 -41.84 13.69
N SER A 34 9.74 -40.78 13.87
CA SER A 34 9.20 -39.48 14.27
C SER A 34 8.60 -38.73 13.06
N VAL A 35 7.44 -38.12 13.27
CA VAL A 35 6.72 -37.32 12.28
C VAL A 35 6.33 -35.97 12.88
N ALA A 36 6.06 -34.96 12.02
CA ALA A 36 5.40 -33.74 12.43
C ALA A 36 3.90 -33.87 12.10
N LEU A 37 3.06 -33.77 13.14
CA LEU A 37 1.61 -33.89 13.05
C LEU A 37 0.97 -32.53 13.30
N LYS A 38 0.41 -31.93 12.24
CA LYS A 38 -0.29 -30.65 12.29
C LYS A 38 -1.78 -30.89 12.45
N VAL A 39 -2.32 -30.52 13.60
CA VAL A 39 -3.75 -30.61 13.92
C VAL A 39 -4.41 -29.31 13.52
N LEU A 40 -5.42 -29.42 12.64
CA LEU A 40 -6.18 -28.28 12.18
C LEU A 40 -7.26 -27.87 13.20
N PRO A 41 -7.62 -26.57 13.30
CA PRO A 41 -8.68 -26.11 14.19
C PRO A 41 -10.01 -26.80 13.87
N PRO A 42 -10.81 -27.16 14.90
CA PRO A 42 -12.13 -27.77 14.70
C PRO A 42 -13.03 -26.87 13.84
N GLY A 43 -13.75 -27.46 12.87
CA GLY A 43 -14.66 -26.74 11.99
C GLY A 43 -14.00 -26.00 10.82
N LEU A 44 -12.68 -25.94 10.73
CA LEU A 44 -11.96 -25.25 9.66
C LEU A 44 -12.26 -25.84 8.27
N LEU A 45 -12.49 -27.14 8.19
CA LEU A 45 -12.86 -27.88 6.97
C LEU A 45 -14.30 -28.44 7.06
N ALA A 46 -15.21 -27.75 7.77
CA ALA A 46 -16.59 -28.18 7.95
C ALA A 46 -17.37 -28.27 6.64
N GLU A 47 -17.07 -27.41 5.66
CA GLU A 47 -17.66 -27.49 4.34
C GLU A 47 -17.01 -28.60 3.52
N GLY A 48 -17.84 -29.51 2.98
CA GLY A 48 -17.36 -30.65 2.20
C GLY A 48 -16.52 -30.26 0.96
N LEU A 49 -16.74 -29.06 0.40
CA LEU A 49 -15.94 -28.49 -0.71
C LEU A 49 -14.54 -28.07 -0.24
N ALA A 50 -14.42 -27.41 0.93
CA ALA A 50 -13.14 -26.99 1.49
C ALA A 50 -12.25 -28.20 1.81
N ARG A 51 -12.82 -29.25 2.44
CA ARG A 51 -12.11 -30.50 2.71
C ARG A 51 -11.65 -31.20 1.42
N ARG A 52 -12.46 -31.18 0.36
CA ARG A 52 -12.07 -31.76 -0.95
C ARG A 52 -10.93 -30.97 -1.60
N ARG A 53 -10.97 -29.63 -1.55
CA ARG A 53 -9.90 -28.77 -2.06
C ARG A 53 -8.60 -29.00 -1.30
N PHE A 54 -8.66 -28.97 0.03
CA PHE A 54 -7.50 -29.22 0.91
C PHE A 54 -6.89 -30.59 0.64
N ARG A 55 -7.72 -31.65 0.56
CA ARG A 55 -7.25 -33.00 0.24
C ARG A 55 -6.60 -33.09 -1.13
N LYS A 56 -7.15 -32.42 -2.14
CA LYS A 56 -6.58 -32.40 -3.49
C LYS A 56 -5.18 -31.83 -3.50
N GLU A 57 -4.95 -30.72 -2.79
CA GLU A 57 -3.62 -30.09 -2.70
C GLU A 57 -2.66 -30.88 -1.80
N ALA A 58 -3.12 -31.42 -0.69
CA ALA A 58 -2.31 -32.33 0.12
C ALA A 58 -1.83 -33.54 -0.70
N LEU A 59 -2.69 -34.08 -1.57
CA LEU A 59 -2.31 -35.17 -2.50
C LEU A 59 -1.33 -34.70 -3.58
N ALA A 60 -1.41 -33.47 -4.05
CA ALA A 60 -0.42 -32.92 -4.98
C ALA A 60 0.94 -32.75 -4.28
N LEU A 61 0.95 -32.19 -3.07
CA LEU A 61 2.15 -32.05 -2.24
C LEU A 61 2.79 -33.40 -1.89
N ALA A 62 2.00 -34.45 -1.65
CA ALA A 62 2.50 -35.80 -1.35
C ALA A 62 3.26 -36.44 -2.52
N LYS A 63 3.11 -35.92 -3.75
CA LYS A 63 3.91 -36.37 -4.92
C LYS A 63 5.30 -35.74 -4.95
N LEU A 64 5.50 -34.63 -4.24
CA LEU A 64 6.80 -33.96 -4.19
C LEU A 64 7.78 -34.79 -3.35
N ASN A 65 8.82 -35.26 -3.98
CA ASN A 65 9.94 -35.93 -3.32
C ASN A 65 11.24 -35.22 -3.72
N HIS A 66 11.67 -34.30 -2.89
CA HIS A 66 12.86 -33.50 -3.14
C HIS A 66 13.65 -33.27 -1.84
N PRO A 67 15.00 -33.31 -1.89
CA PRO A 67 15.83 -33.18 -0.67
C PRO A 67 15.63 -31.86 0.09
N ASN A 68 15.15 -30.80 -0.58
CA ASN A 68 14.90 -29.47 0.03
C ASN A 68 13.43 -29.20 0.32
N ILE A 69 12.55 -30.19 0.24
CA ILE A 69 11.13 -30.07 0.58
C ILE A 69 10.79 -31.09 1.66
N ALA A 70 10.00 -30.71 2.66
CA ALA A 70 9.45 -31.65 3.65
C ALA A 70 8.41 -32.55 3.01
N THR A 71 8.56 -33.86 3.13
CA THR A 71 7.65 -34.83 2.54
C THR A 71 6.33 -34.86 3.30
N VAL A 72 5.21 -34.76 2.59
CA VAL A 72 3.87 -35.01 3.13
C VAL A 72 3.63 -36.52 3.14
N HIS A 73 3.30 -37.07 4.31
CA HIS A 73 3.08 -38.51 4.50
C HIS A 73 1.60 -38.87 4.43
N GLU A 74 0.74 -38.08 5.10
CA GLU A 74 -0.67 -38.39 5.23
C GLU A 74 -1.51 -37.14 5.45
N PHE A 75 -2.75 -37.15 4.96
CA PHE A 75 -3.83 -36.29 5.40
C PHE A 75 -4.96 -37.17 5.92
N GLY A 76 -5.26 -37.06 7.22
CA GLY A 76 -6.23 -37.87 7.93
C GLY A 76 -7.34 -37.06 8.58
N ASN A 77 -8.39 -37.77 8.94
CA ASN A 77 -9.47 -37.28 9.81
C ASN A 77 -9.81 -38.35 10.84
N GLU A 78 -9.83 -38.00 12.10
CA GLU A 78 -10.24 -38.88 13.18
C GLU A 78 -11.08 -38.11 14.18
N GLN A 79 -12.28 -38.60 14.52
CA GLN A 79 -13.21 -37.99 15.46
C GLN A 79 -13.45 -36.48 15.20
N ASP A 80 -13.70 -36.12 13.94
CA ASP A 80 -13.86 -34.74 13.44
C ASP A 80 -12.61 -33.84 13.57
N LEU A 81 -11.46 -34.45 13.86
CA LEU A 81 -10.17 -33.79 13.90
C LEU A 81 -9.42 -34.00 12.57
N ASP A 82 -9.31 -32.97 11.75
CA ASP A 82 -8.49 -33.03 10.55
C ASP A 82 -7.01 -32.80 10.92
N PHE A 83 -6.12 -33.63 10.36
CA PHE A 83 -4.69 -33.52 10.62
C PHE A 83 -3.86 -33.81 9.35
N LEU A 84 -2.68 -33.19 9.29
CA LEU A 84 -1.67 -33.41 8.26
C LEU A 84 -0.40 -33.96 8.90
N VAL A 85 0.14 -35.01 8.32
CA VAL A 85 1.39 -35.63 8.76
C VAL A 85 2.48 -35.37 7.76
N THR A 86 3.61 -34.82 8.22
CA THR A 86 4.77 -34.53 7.38
C THR A 86 6.04 -35.11 8.00
N GLU A 87 7.10 -35.13 7.23
CA GLU A 87 8.45 -35.43 7.69
C GLU A 87 8.82 -34.57 8.88
N TYR A 88 9.25 -35.19 9.99
CA TYR A 88 9.85 -34.46 11.11
C TYR A 88 11.27 -34.10 10.79
N ILE A 89 11.57 -32.81 10.77
CA ILE A 89 12.90 -32.29 10.43
C ILE A 89 13.55 -31.77 11.71
N ALA A 90 14.62 -32.44 12.13
CA ALA A 90 15.46 -31.96 13.23
C ALA A 90 16.24 -30.70 12.80
N GLY A 91 16.62 -29.86 13.78
CA GLY A 91 17.40 -28.65 13.54
C GLY A 91 16.67 -27.37 13.94
N GLU A 92 17.17 -26.23 13.50
CA GLU A 92 16.62 -24.90 13.80
C GLU A 92 15.88 -24.32 12.59
N THR A 93 14.90 -23.44 12.83
CA THR A 93 14.27 -22.68 11.74
C THR A 93 15.19 -21.53 11.33
N LEU A 94 15.01 -21.02 10.09
CA LEU A 94 15.86 -19.93 9.59
C LEU A 94 15.66 -18.64 10.41
N ASP A 95 14.45 -18.34 10.91
CA ASP A 95 14.22 -17.20 11.80
C ASP A 95 14.99 -17.31 13.12
N GLN A 96 15.04 -18.51 13.74
CA GLN A 96 15.87 -18.76 14.92
C GLN A 96 17.35 -18.55 14.65
N LYS A 97 17.80 -18.92 13.45
CA LYS A 97 19.18 -18.70 13.03
C LYS A 97 19.46 -17.20 12.79
N LEU A 98 18.55 -16.49 12.14
CA LEU A 98 18.67 -15.06 11.85
C LEU A 98 18.57 -14.18 13.10
N ALA A 99 17.90 -14.64 14.15
CA ALA A 99 17.92 -13.97 15.45
C ALA A 99 19.34 -13.84 16.06
N LYS A 100 20.30 -14.66 15.59
CA LYS A 100 21.72 -14.61 16.01
C LYS A 100 22.53 -13.59 15.18
N GLY A 101 21.97 -13.03 14.10
CA GLY A 101 22.59 -12.05 13.21
C GLY A 101 22.63 -12.48 11.74
N PRO A 102 23.17 -11.63 10.84
CA PRO A 102 23.28 -11.94 9.42
C PRO A 102 24.23 -13.11 9.16
N LEU A 103 23.94 -13.84 8.08
CA LEU A 103 24.77 -14.97 7.66
C LEU A 103 25.95 -14.52 6.80
N ALA A 104 27.01 -15.32 6.78
CA ALA A 104 28.09 -15.12 5.84
C ALA A 104 27.63 -15.36 4.40
N GLU A 105 28.13 -14.58 3.44
CA GLU A 105 27.70 -14.65 2.03
C GLU A 105 27.72 -16.06 1.44
N LYS A 106 28.79 -16.83 1.73
CA LYS A 106 28.88 -18.26 1.32
C LYS A 106 27.67 -19.07 1.79
N GLU A 107 27.20 -18.81 3.01
CA GLU A 107 26.05 -19.51 3.59
C GLU A 107 24.75 -19.02 2.98
N VAL A 108 24.60 -17.71 2.76
CA VAL A 108 23.46 -17.13 2.03
C VAL A 108 23.30 -17.76 0.66
N VAL A 109 24.38 -17.81 -0.12
CA VAL A 109 24.38 -18.40 -1.46
C VAL A 109 24.05 -19.90 -1.40
N ARG A 110 24.66 -20.65 -0.50
CA ARG A 110 24.43 -22.08 -0.35
C ARG A 110 22.96 -22.40 0.03
N LEU A 111 22.42 -21.71 1.02
CA LEU A 111 21.02 -21.90 1.45
C LEU A 111 20.04 -21.38 0.40
N GLY A 112 20.37 -20.26 -0.25
CA GLY A 112 19.57 -19.68 -1.34
C GLY A 112 19.48 -20.60 -2.55
N SER A 113 20.60 -21.25 -2.95
CA SER A 113 20.58 -22.24 -4.04
C SER A 113 19.71 -23.44 -3.71
N GLN A 114 19.77 -23.94 -2.46
CA GLN A 114 18.90 -25.04 -2.01
C GLN A 114 17.42 -24.63 -1.95
N LEU A 115 17.13 -23.38 -1.54
CA LEU A 115 15.79 -22.83 -1.58
C LEU A 115 15.26 -22.77 -3.02
N ALA A 116 16.06 -22.24 -3.96
CA ALA A 116 15.70 -22.15 -5.35
C ALA A 116 15.44 -23.53 -5.99
N GLN A 117 16.27 -24.53 -5.67
CA GLN A 117 16.09 -25.92 -6.14
C GLN A 117 14.77 -26.53 -5.61
N GLY A 118 14.43 -26.29 -4.33
CA GLY A 118 13.18 -26.78 -3.77
C GLY A 118 11.97 -26.10 -4.39
N LEU A 119 12.02 -24.78 -4.60
CA LEU A 119 10.93 -24.05 -5.27
C LEU A 119 10.75 -24.49 -6.72
N GLU A 120 11.85 -24.65 -7.48
CA GLU A 120 11.80 -25.16 -8.86
C GLU A 120 11.11 -26.51 -8.94
N ALA A 121 11.45 -27.44 -8.03
CA ALA A 121 10.81 -28.76 -8.00
C ALA A 121 9.30 -28.69 -7.74
N ALA A 122 8.84 -27.74 -6.93
CA ALA A 122 7.42 -27.53 -6.68
C ALA A 122 6.73 -26.85 -7.87
N HIS A 123 7.35 -25.83 -8.46
CA HIS A 123 6.81 -25.07 -9.59
C HIS A 123 6.64 -25.93 -10.85
N VAL A 124 7.55 -26.86 -11.12
CA VAL A 124 7.42 -27.83 -12.23
C VAL A 124 6.15 -28.69 -12.09
N GLU A 125 5.74 -29.00 -10.85
CA GLU A 125 4.49 -29.71 -10.58
C GLU A 125 3.25 -28.77 -10.47
N GLY A 126 3.42 -27.48 -10.80
CA GLY A 126 2.37 -26.47 -10.74
C GLY A 126 2.00 -26.05 -9.33
N ILE A 127 2.87 -26.28 -8.35
CA ILE A 127 2.63 -25.96 -6.93
C ILE A 127 3.40 -24.70 -6.54
N VAL A 128 2.67 -23.65 -6.16
CA VAL A 128 3.20 -22.38 -5.66
C VAL A 128 3.11 -22.36 -4.13
N HIS A 129 4.18 -21.93 -3.44
CA HIS A 129 4.26 -21.97 -1.97
C HIS A 129 3.35 -20.93 -1.29
N ARG A 130 3.35 -19.69 -1.78
CA ARG A 130 2.48 -18.56 -1.37
C ARG A 130 2.65 -18.02 0.07
N ASP A 131 3.31 -18.73 0.97
CA ASP A 131 3.59 -18.32 2.37
C ASP A 131 5.07 -18.56 2.73
N LEU A 132 5.99 -18.25 1.80
CA LEU A 132 7.40 -18.44 2.03
C LEU A 132 7.94 -17.36 2.98
N LYS A 133 8.55 -17.81 4.09
CA LYS A 133 9.15 -16.96 5.14
C LYS A 133 10.19 -17.74 5.93
N PRO A 134 11.09 -17.09 6.70
CA PRO A 134 12.12 -17.78 7.48
C PRO A 134 11.58 -18.85 8.45
N GLY A 135 10.39 -18.64 9.03
CA GLY A 135 9.74 -19.63 9.91
C GLY A 135 9.33 -20.93 9.22
N ASN A 136 9.11 -20.89 7.88
CA ASN A 136 8.76 -22.06 7.07
C ASN A 136 10.00 -22.70 6.39
N LEU A 137 11.20 -22.28 6.79
CA LEU A 137 12.48 -22.82 6.31
C LEU A 137 13.26 -23.41 7.48
N ARG A 138 13.60 -24.68 7.39
CA ARG A 138 14.32 -25.39 8.46
C ARG A 138 15.70 -25.83 7.99
N ILE A 139 16.69 -25.69 8.86
CA ILE A 139 18.07 -26.09 8.58
C ILE A 139 18.38 -27.33 9.43
N THR A 140 18.64 -28.43 8.77
CA THR A 140 19.00 -29.70 9.41
C THR A 140 20.41 -29.62 10.06
N PRO A 141 20.74 -30.52 10.99
CA PRO A 141 22.07 -30.54 11.63
C PRO A 141 23.24 -30.72 10.65
N ASP A 142 23.01 -31.39 9.49
CA ASP A 142 23.97 -31.52 8.39
C ASP A 142 24.02 -30.29 7.48
N GLY A 143 23.25 -29.23 7.81
CA GLY A 143 23.26 -27.94 7.12
C GLY A 143 22.39 -27.87 5.88
N ARG A 144 21.47 -28.81 5.64
CA ARG A 144 20.54 -28.79 4.50
C ARG A 144 19.32 -27.92 4.83
N LEU A 145 18.89 -27.10 3.86
CA LEU A 145 17.64 -26.37 3.95
C LEU A 145 16.46 -27.25 3.50
N LYS A 146 15.39 -27.24 4.28
CA LYS A 146 14.11 -27.85 3.95
C LYS A 146 12.99 -26.83 4.00
N ILE A 147 12.18 -26.77 2.94
CA ILE A 147 10.96 -25.95 2.85
C ILE A 147 9.81 -26.70 3.49
N LEU A 148 9.11 -26.03 4.41
CA LEU A 148 7.96 -26.56 5.16
C LEU A 148 6.67 -25.87 4.71
N ASP A 149 5.53 -26.50 5.01
CA ASP A 149 4.19 -25.87 4.97
C ASP A 149 3.85 -25.10 3.68
N PHE A 150 3.97 -25.77 2.51
CA PHE A 150 3.44 -25.21 1.26
C PHE A 150 1.98 -24.76 1.45
N GLY A 151 1.66 -23.58 1.03
CA GLY A 151 0.45 -22.75 0.99
C GLY A 151 -0.94 -23.31 1.30
N LEU A 152 -1.04 -24.34 2.12
CA LEU A 152 -2.30 -24.91 2.61
C LEU A 152 -3.21 -23.89 3.32
N ALA A 153 -2.64 -22.74 3.65
CA ALA A 153 -3.32 -21.62 4.30
C ALA A 153 -4.42 -20.95 3.47
N GLN A 154 -4.19 -20.80 2.19
CA GLN A 154 -5.14 -20.11 1.30
C GLN A 154 -6.33 -20.99 0.86
N LEU A 155 -6.32 -22.27 1.24
CA LEU A 155 -7.40 -23.22 0.93
C LEU A 155 -8.51 -23.21 1.96
N LEU A 156 -8.35 -22.46 3.02
CA LEU A 156 -9.30 -22.39 4.12
C LEU A 156 -10.50 -21.50 3.74
N PRO A 157 -11.75 -21.89 4.12
CA PRO A 157 -13.00 -21.26 3.66
C PRO A 157 -13.12 -19.75 3.94
N ASN A 158 -12.29 -19.19 4.83
CA ASN A 158 -12.25 -17.76 5.12
C ASN A 158 -11.26 -16.98 4.24
N ALA A 159 -10.59 -17.61 3.29
CA ALA A 159 -9.69 -17.00 2.31
C ALA A 159 -10.31 -16.88 0.90
N GLY A 160 -11.57 -17.26 0.73
CA GLY A 160 -12.27 -17.22 -0.55
C GLY A 160 -13.47 -16.27 -0.52
N GLU A 161 -13.45 -15.31 -1.42
CA GLU A 161 -14.54 -14.50 -1.96
C GLU A 161 -14.94 -13.18 -1.27
N THR A 162 -14.42 -12.83 -0.08
CA THR A 162 -14.61 -11.46 0.44
C THR A 162 -13.36 -11.00 1.18
N ASP A 163 -12.70 -9.95 0.68
CA ASP A 163 -11.72 -9.12 1.37
C ASP A 163 -10.37 -9.73 1.78
N ALA A 164 -9.46 -9.91 0.82
CA ALA A 164 -8.04 -10.10 1.12
C ALA A 164 -7.48 -8.98 2.05
N ALA A 165 -7.95 -7.74 1.91
CA ALA A 165 -7.53 -6.61 2.74
C ALA A 165 -8.14 -6.59 4.15
N ALA A 166 -9.38 -7.08 4.35
CA ALA A 166 -10.02 -7.11 5.67
C ALA A 166 -9.55 -8.30 6.51
N THR A 167 -9.21 -9.43 5.88
CA THR A 167 -8.61 -10.59 6.54
C THR A 167 -7.18 -10.29 7.01
N LEU A 168 -6.47 -9.38 6.33
CA LEU A 168 -5.10 -8.95 6.64
C LEU A 168 -4.96 -8.24 8.00
N THR A 169 -6.04 -7.71 8.57
CA THR A 169 -5.98 -6.94 9.83
C THR A 169 -6.33 -7.73 11.09
N GLN A 170 -6.90 -8.93 11.01
CA GLN A 170 -7.50 -9.60 12.18
C GLN A 170 -6.77 -10.81 12.76
N THR A 171 -5.72 -11.34 12.15
CA THR A 171 -5.05 -12.54 12.69
C THR A 171 -3.57 -12.29 12.98
N GLN A 172 -3.13 -12.58 14.22
CA GLN A 172 -1.70 -12.58 14.61
C GLN A 172 -0.80 -13.42 13.69
N ALA A 173 -1.37 -14.39 12.97
CA ALA A 173 -0.67 -15.20 11.98
C ALA A 173 -0.22 -14.39 10.73
N LEU A 174 -0.97 -13.37 10.33
CA LEU A 174 -0.65 -12.51 9.19
C LEU A 174 0.49 -11.50 9.49
N VAL A 175 0.64 -11.09 10.75
CA VAL A 175 1.71 -10.15 11.16
C VAL A 175 3.10 -10.75 10.87
N GLY A 176 3.27 -12.07 10.90
CA GLY A 176 4.53 -12.75 10.61
C GLY A 176 4.81 -12.94 9.10
N THR A 177 3.80 -12.98 8.26
CA THR A 177 3.93 -13.29 6.82
C THR A 177 4.00 -12.02 5.95
N LEU A 178 3.32 -10.96 6.35
CA LEU A 178 3.21 -9.71 5.58
C LEU A 178 4.55 -9.16 5.04
N PRO A 179 5.69 -9.18 5.77
CA PRO A 179 6.97 -8.68 5.28
C PRO A 179 7.55 -9.42 4.06
N TYR A 180 7.03 -10.61 3.72
CA TYR A 180 7.50 -11.46 2.63
C TYR A 180 6.50 -11.56 1.48
N MET A 181 5.29 -10.99 1.63
CA MET A 181 4.27 -11.00 0.59
C MET A 181 4.72 -10.18 -0.62
N ALA A 182 4.42 -10.70 -1.80
CA ALA A 182 4.69 -10.01 -3.06
C ALA A 182 3.67 -8.89 -3.32
N PRO A 183 4.04 -7.85 -4.08
CA PRO A 183 3.13 -6.75 -4.43
C PRO A 183 1.81 -7.21 -5.03
N GLU A 184 1.83 -8.18 -5.95
CA GLU A 184 0.64 -8.77 -6.57
C GLU A 184 -0.26 -9.50 -5.57
N GLN A 185 0.32 -10.17 -4.56
CA GLN A 185 -0.45 -10.78 -3.48
C GLN A 185 -1.20 -9.74 -2.64
N LEU A 186 -0.55 -8.61 -2.37
CA LEU A 186 -1.15 -7.50 -1.62
C LEU A 186 -2.24 -6.76 -2.40
N ARG A 187 -2.17 -6.78 -3.75
CA ARG A 187 -3.20 -6.22 -4.63
C ARG A 187 -4.35 -7.18 -4.89
N GLY A 188 -4.26 -8.44 -4.44
CA GLY A 188 -5.24 -9.48 -4.76
C GLY A 188 -5.20 -9.94 -6.22
N GLU A 189 -4.09 -9.68 -6.93
CA GLU A 189 -3.86 -10.11 -8.31
C GLU A 189 -3.56 -11.61 -8.38
N GLU A 190 -3.59 -12.18 -9.58
CA GLU A 190 -3.29 -13.61 -9.79
C GLU A 190 -1.83 -13.92 -9.39
N ASN A 191 -1.66 -14.91 -8.51
CA ASN A 191 -0.38 -15.30 -7.93
C ASN A 191 0.20 -16.48 -8.68
N ASP A 192 1.39 -16.33 -9.22
CA ASP A 192 2.16 -17.39 -9.87
C ASP A 192 3.50 -17.66 -9.14
N GLU A 193 4.37 -18.43 -9.75
CA GLU A 193 5.69 -18.80 -9.23
C GLU A 193 6.60 -17.59 -8.92
N ARG A 194 6.37 -16.44 -9.57
CA ARG A 194 7.15 -15.22 -9.37
C ARG A 194 6.86 -14.55 -8.03
N SER A 195 5.73 -14.84 -7.40
CA SER A 195 5.45 -14.42 -6.02
C SER A 195 6.34 -15.15 -5.01
N ASP A 196 6.63 -16.44 -5.22
CA ASP A 196 7.59 -17.18 -4.40
C ASP A 196 9.04 -16.69 -4.62
N ILE A 197 9.37 -16.25 -5.84
CA ILE A 197 10.67 -15.65 -6.16
C ILE A 197 10.87 -14.33 -5.40
N TRP A 198 9.83 -13.49 -5.31
CA TRP A 198 9.85 -12.31 -4.46
C TRP A 198 10.11 -12.66 -3.00
N ALA A 199 9.34 -13.61 -2.46
CA ALA A 199 9.48 -14.05 -1.07
C ALA A 199 10.88 -14.63 -0.81
N ALA A 200 11.45 -15.42 -1.76
CA ALA A 200 12.82 -15.88 -1.69
C ALA A 200 13.83 -14.71 -1.70
N GLY A 201 13.59 -13.68 -2.52
CA GLY A 201 14.37 -12.44 -2.52
C GLY A 201 14.36 -11.73 -1.16
N ALA A 202 13.20 -11.64 -0.50
CA ALA A 202 13.05 -11.05 0.83
C ALA A 202 13.78 -11.87 1.90
N VAL A 203 13.73 -13.19 1.81
CA VAL A 203 14.48 -14.11 2.69
C VAL A 203 15.99 -13.97 2.46
N LEU A 204 16.46 -13.93 1.22
CA LEU A 204 17.87 -13.72 0.88
C LEU A 204 18.38 -12.38 1.40
N TYR A 205 17.58 -11.32 1.26
CA TYR A 205 17.89 -10.00 1.80
C TYR A 205 18.10 -10.06 3.32
N GLU A 206 17.19 -10.70 4.04
CA GLU A 206 17.27 -10.82 5.50
C GLU A 206 18.44 -11.70 5.93
N MET A 207 18.71 -12.80 5.22
CA MET A 207 19.91 -13.61 5.47
C MET A 207 21.20 -12.80 5.33
N ALA A 208 21.29 -11.97 4.30
CA ALA A 208 22.50 -11.21 3.99
C ALA A 208 22.71 -9.99 4.91
N THR A 209 21.61 -9.33 5.31
CA THR A 209 21.67 -8.05 6.06
C THR A 209 21.37 -8.20 7.55
N GLY A 210 20.68 -9.26 7.97
CA GLY A 210 20.12 -9.43 9.32
C GLY A 210 18.91 -8.51 9.56
N ARG A 211 18.36 -7.90 8.50
CA ARG A 211 17.18 -7.02 8.57
C ARG A 211 16.20 -7.36 7.47
N ARG A 212 14.93 -7.16 7.73
CA ARG A 212 13.88 -7.30 6.70
C ARG A 212 14.09 -6.29 5.57
N ALA A 213 13.72 -6.66 4.35
CA ALA A 213 13.79 -5.77 3.19
C ALA A 213 12.90 -4.53 3.37
N PHE A 214 11.79 -4.69 4.09
CA PHE A 214 10.85 -3.65 4.49
C PHE A 214 10.68 -3.73 6.00
N PRO A 215 11.32 -2.82 6.77
CA PRO A 215 11.41 -2.91 8.23
C PRO A 215 10.22 -2.31 8.98
N GLU A 216 9.22 -1.79 8.28
CA GLU A 216 8.06 -1.16 8.85
C GLU A 216 7.29 -2.14 9.75
N THR A 217 6.96 -1.70 10.97
CA THR A 217 6.22 -2.50 11.95
C THR A 217 4.71 -2.30 11.89
N ASN A 218 4.27 -1.21 11.27
CA ASN A 218 2.86 -0.90 11.05
C ASN A 218 2.40 -1.55 9.73
N GLY A 219 1.33 -2.35 9.77
CA GLY A 219 0.83 -3.08 8.61
C GLY A 219 0.57 -2.23 7.37
N PRO A 220 -0.21 -1.13 7.43
CA PRO A 220 -0.42 -0.22 6.32
C PRO A 220 0.85 0.41 5.74
N LEU A 221 1.80 0.80 6.59
CA LEU A 221 3.09 1.34 6.15
C LEU A 221 3.92 0.27 5.45
N LEU A 222 3.92 -0.95 5.98
CA LEU A 222 4.61 -2.09 5.38
C LEU A 222 4.02 -2.43 4.00
N ILE A 223 2.69 -2.46 3.87
CA ILE A 223 2.01 -2.66 2.59
C ILE A 223 2.41 -1.56 1.60
N SER A 224 2.35 -0.30 2.02
CA SER A 224 2.78 0.83 1.18
C SER A 224 4.25 0.72 0.76
N ALA A 225 5.14 0.34 1.66
CA ALA A 225 6.56 0.16 1.37
C ALA A 225 6.78 -0.98 0.35
N ILE A 226 6.11 -2.12 0.54
CA ILE A 226 6.18 -3.26 -0.39
C ILE A 226 5.65 -2.88 -1.77
N LEU A 227 4.58 -2.10 -1.85
CA LEU A 227 3.98 -1.73 -3.13
C LEU A 227 4.76 -0.65 -3.88
N ASN A 228 5.31 0.35 -3.17
CA ASN A 228 5.74 1.60 -3.77
C ASN A 228 7.23 1.96 -3.58
N HIS A 229 7.92 1.39 -2.59
CA HIS A 229 9.31 1.76 -2.29
C HIS A 229 10.27 0.62 -2.57
N ASP A 230 11.45 0.95 -3.12
CA ASP A 230 12.53 -0.02 -3.24
C ASP A 230 13.16 -0.29 -1.87
N PRO A 231 13.62 -1.54 -1.61
CA PRO A 231 14.33 -1.84 -0.38
C PRO A 231 15.66 -1.11 -0.33
N GLN A 232 16.14 -0.85 0.88
CA GLN A 232 17.47 -0.26 1.03
C GLN A 232 18.53 -1.20 0.42
N VAL A 233 19.51 -0.63 -0.30
CA VAL A 233 20.58 -1.39 -0.95
C VAL A 233 21.33 -2.24 0.09
N PRO A 234 21.44 -3.59 -0.06
CA PRO A 234 22.01 -4.47 0.93
C PRO A 234 23.42 -4.11 1.39
N SER A 235 24.29 -3.67 0.47
CA SER A 235 25.68 -3.28 0.78
C SER A 235 25.78 -2.04 1.69
N LYS A 236 24.75 -1.19 1.76
CA LYS A 236 24.70 -0.09 2.73
C LYS A 236 24.50 -0.56 4.16
N LEU A 237 23.86 -1.71 4.36
CA LEU A 237 23.61 -2.32 5.67
C LEU A 237 24.74 -3.26 6.07
N ASN A 238 25.26 -4.05 5.13
CA ASN A 238 26.34 -4.99 5.36
C ASN A 238 27.38 -4.89 4.23
N ARG A 239 28.50 -4.19 4.50
CA ARG A 239 29.58 -3.97 3.53
C ARG A 239 30.32 -5.25 3.06
N LYS A 240 30.03 -6.41 3.68
CA LYS A 240 30.59 -7.69 3.29
C LYS A 240 29.85 -8.37 2.14
N ILE A 241 28.72 -7.82 1.72
CA ILE A 241 27.91 -8.34 0.62
C ILE A 241 28.59 -7.95 -0.70
N SER A 242 28.80 -8.95 -1.56
CA SER A 242 29.33 -8.72 -2.91
C SER A 242 28.34 -8.02 -3.82
N PRO A 243 28.80 -7.24 -4.81
CA PRO A 243 27.90 -6.66 -5.81
C PRO A 243 27.07 -7.71 -6.57
N GLY A 244 27.60 -8.93 -6.72
CA GLY A 244 26.90 -10.02 -7.38
C GLY A 244 25.67 -10.49 -6.60
N LEU A 245 25.82 -10.73 -5.29
CA LEU A 245 24.70 -11.11 -4.43
C LEU A 245 23.65 -9.98 -4.32
N GLU A 246 24.11 -8.72 -4.22
CA GLU A 246 23.25 -7.55 -4.18
C GLU A 246 22.35 -7.47 -5.43
N ILE A 247 22.92 -7.64 -6.63
CA ILE A 247 22.17 -7.63 -7.89
C ILE A 247 21.10 -8.74 -7.91
N ILE A 248 21.46 -9.95 -7.47
CA ILE A 248 20.55 -11.08 -7.43
C ILE A 248 19.35 -10.79 -6.51
N VAL A 249 19.62 -10.30 -5.30
CA VAL A 249 18.59 -9.98 -4.30
C VAL A 249 17.66 -8.87 -4.80
N LEU A 250 18.23 -7.78 -5.35
CA LEU A 250 17.44 -6.66 -5.85
C LEU A 250 16.62 -7.04 -7.09
N LYS A 251 17.15 -7.90 -7.97
CA LYS A 251 16.39 -8.43 -9.12
C LYS A 251 15.19 -9.28 -8.66
N ALA A 252 15.38 -10.15 -7.66
CA ALA A 252 14.28 -10.93 -7.09
C ALA A 252 13.21 -10.05 -6.44
N LEU A 253 13.60 -8.89 -5.87
CA LEU A 253 12.71 -7.89 -5.26
C LEU A 253 12.24 -6.79 -6.22
N ALA A 254 12.30 -6.99 -7.54
CA ALA A 254 11.71 -6.07 -8.50
C ALA A 254 10.17 -6.03 -8.33
N LYS A 255 9.56 -4.82 -8.31
CA LYS A 255 8.12 -4.65 -8.06
C LYS A 255 7.26 -5.30 -9.15
N ASP A 256 7.65 -5.11 -10.41
CA ASP A 256 7.01 -5.75 -11.55
C ASP A 256 7.48 -7.20 -11.67
N PRO A 257 6.57 -8.20 -11.62
CA PRO A 257 6.91 -9.60 -11.83
C PRO A 257 7.67 -9.88 -13.14
N ALA A 258 7.44 -9.09 -14.20
CA ALA A 258 8.16 -9.26 -15.48
C ALA A 258 9.65 -8.90 -15.40
N HIS A 259 10.06 -8.10 -14.42
CA HIS A 259 11.44 -7.70 -14.20
C HIS A 259 12.19 -8.60 -13.20
N ARG A 260 11.50 -9.57 -12.58
CA ARG A 260 12.10 -10.58 -11.69
C ARG A 260 12.74 -11.72 -12.48
N TYR A 261 13.27 -12.69 -11.78
CA TYR A 261 13.53 -14.02 -12.35
C TYR A 261 12.20 -14.63 -12.80
N GLN A 262 12.19 -15.28 -13.96
CA GLN A 262 10.96 -15.90 -14.49
C GLN A 262 10.79 -17.34 -14.03
N SER A 263 11.82 -17.93 -13.38
CA SER A 263 11.72 -19.23 -12.71
C SER A 263 12.68 -19.27 -11.51
N ALA A 264 12.39 -20.13 -10.54
CA ALA A 264 13.29 -20.40 -9.42
C ALA A 264 14.62 -20.98 -9.89
N LYS A 265 14.64 -21.70 -11.03
CA LYS A 265 15.84 -22.20 -11.68
C LYS A 265 16.80 -21.09 -12.08
N GLU A 266 16.30 -20.01 -12.70
CA GLU A 266 17.13 -18.86 -13.06
C GLU A 266 17.80 -18.22 -11.84
N LEU A 267 17.05 -18.06 -10.74
CA LEU A 267 17.57 -17.58 -9.47
C LEU A 267 18.68 -18.50 -8.94
N GLY A 268 18.44 -19.83 -8.97
CA GLY A 268 19.41 -20.84 -8.53
C GLY A 268 20.71 -20.79 -9.34
N VAL A 269 20.61 -20.70 -10.68
CA VAL A 269 21.76 -20.60 -11.58
C VAL A 269 22.62 -19.36 -11.27
N ASP A 270 22.02 -18.21 -11.03
CA ASP A 270 22.79 -16.99 -10.73
C ASP A 270 23.44 -17.06 -9.34
N LEU A 271 22.80 -17.68 -8.35
CA LEU A 271 23.39 -17.95 -7.05
C LEU A 271 24.58 -18.94 -7.15
N GLU A 272 24.46 -20.01 -7.95
CA GLU A 272 25.53 -20.98 -8.16
C GLU A 272 26.76 -20.37 -8.87
N ARG A 273 26.53 -19.44 -9.80
CA ARG A 273 27.62 -18.69 -10.47
C ARG A 273 28.46 -17.89 -9.50
N LEU A 274 27.90 -17.35 -8.43
CA LEU A 274 28.66 -16.65 -7.38
C LEU A 274 29.60 -17.61 -6.64
N THR A 275 29.24 -18.88 -6.44
CA THR A 275 30.14 -19.87 -5.82
C THR A 275 31.30 -20.26 -6.71
N ALA A 276 31.10 -20.22 -8.02
CA ALA A 276 32.13 -20.54 -9.00
C ALA A 276 33.15 -19.39 -9.26
N GLY A 277 32.99 -18.25 -8.58
CA GLY A 277 33.85 -17.07 -8.78
C GLY A 277 33.61 -16.33 -10.09
N VAL A 278 32.55 -16.68 -10.81
CA VAL A 278 32.15 -16.02 -12.05
C VAL A 278 31.17 -14.91 -11.67
N THR A 279 31.62 -13.67 -11.78
CA THR A 279 30.72 -12.51 -11.62
C THR A 279 29.54 -12.65 -12.58
N PRO A 280 28.28 -12.48 -12.12
CA PRO A 280 27.12 -12.45 -13.02
C PRO A 280 27.37 -11.40 -14.11
N LEU A 281 27.20 -11.78 -15.36
CA LEU A 281 27.35 -10.87 -16.51
C LEU A 281 26.34 -9.74 -16.35
N ALA A 282 26.82 -8.60 -15.87
CA ALA A 282 26.10 -7.34 -15.99
C ALA A 282 26.00 -7.00 -17.49
N LYS A 283 24.76 -6.97 -17.98
CA LYS A 283 24.27 -6.63 -19.32
C LYS A 283 24.24 -7.76 -20.34
N PRO A 284 23.08 -7.92 -21.03
CA PRO A 284 23.05 -8.72 -22.26
C PRO A 284 24.07 -8.17 -23.25
N PRO A 285 24.69 -9.04 -24.08
CA PRO A 285 25.64 -8.59 -25.08
C PRO A 285 24.97 -7.55 -25.95
N ARG A 286 25.60 -6.39 -26.04
CA ARG A 286 25.18 -5.35 -26.98
C ARG A 286 25.27 -5.96 -28.36
N ASP A 287 24.12 -6.20 -28.99
CA ASP A 287 24.03 -6.62 -30.37
C ASP A 287 24.77 -5.56 -31.20
N PRO A 288 25.87 -5.91 -31.90
CA PRO A 288 26.64 -4.93 -32.68
C PRO A 288 25.76 -4.27 -33.74
N ALA A 289 24.71 -4.92 -34.25
CA ALA A 289 23.73 -4.32 -35.14
C ALA A 289 22.97 -3.16 -34.49
N ARG A 290 22.68 -3.23 -33.17
CA ARG A 290 21.98 -2.17 -32.43
C ARG A 290 22.89 -0.97 -32.13
N THR A 291 24.20 -1.21 -31.97
CA THR A 291 25.20 -0.13 -31.81
C THR A 291 25.41 0.64 -33.10
N TRP A 292 25.41 -0.04 -34.26
CA TRP A 292 25.45 0.62 -35.58
C TRP A 292 24.13 1.35 -35.90
N LEU A 293 22.98 0.85 -35.48
CA LEU A 293 21.69 1.53 -35.59
C LEU A 293 21.65 2.80 -34.71
N MET A 294 22.16 2.73 -33.47
CA MET A 294 22.24 3.92 -32.61
C MET A 294 23.26 4.95 -33.13
N ALA A 295 24.42 4.50 -33.65
CA ALA A 295 25.37 5.39 -34.31
C ALA A 295 24.78 6.02 -35.56
N GLY A 296 24.02 5.26 -36.35
CA GLY A 296 23.24 5.77 -37.50
C GLY A 296 22.18 6.80 -37.11
N CYS A 297 21.46 6.56 -36.01
CA CYS A 297 20.48 7.51 -35.48
C CYS A 297 21.13 8.80 -34.96
N VAL A 298 22.31 8.71 -34.32
CA VAL A 298 23.04 9.90 -33.86
C VAL A 298 23.55 10.72 -35.07
N VAL A 299 24.10 10.07 -36.09
CA VAL A 299 24.53 10.75 -37.33
C VAL A 299 23.33 11.36 -38.06
N ALA A 300 22.20 10.65 -38.15
CA ALA A 300 20.97 11.17 -38.72
C ALA A 300 20.43 12.37 -37.91
N ALA A 301 20.46 12.30 -36.56
CA ALA A 301 20.06 13.43 -35.70
C ALA A 301 20.97 14.65 -35.87
N VAL A 302 22.29 14.44 -35.98
CA VAL A 302 23.25 15.53 -36.23
C VAL A 302 23.02 16.14 -37.63
N LEU A 303 22.74 15.31 -38.66
CA LEU A 303 22.42 15.79 -40.00
C LEU A 303 21.08 16.51 -40.06
N LEU A 304 20.08 16.04 -39.28
CA LEU A 304 18.79 16.75 -39.15
C LEU A 304 18.93 18.06 -38.39
N LEU A 305 19.77 18.13 -37.36
CA LEU A 305 20.08 19.39 -36.67
C LEU A 305 20.89 20.34 -37.53
N ALA A 306 21.84 19.85 -38.34
CA ALA A 306 22.58 20.66 -39.28
C ALA A 306 21.69 21.15 -40.45
N ALA A 307 20.82 20.29 -40.99
CA ALA A 307 19.82 20.66 -41.98
C ALA A 307 18.77 21.61 -41.39
N GLY A 308 18.31 21.36 -40.14
CA GLY A 308 17.42 22.25 -39.41
C GLY A 308 18.04 23.64 -39.17
N GLY A 309 19.32 23.68 -38.78
CA GLY A 309 20.08 24.93 -38.62
C GLY A 309 20.28 25.67 -39.92
N TYR A 310 20.58 24.95 -41.03
CA TYR A 310 20.71 25.52 -42.37
C TYR A 310 19.36 26.06 -42.84
N PHE A 311 18.26 25.30 -42.70
CA PHE A 311 16.90 25.75 -43.02
C PHE A 311 16.45 26.92 -42.14
N TYR A 312 16.75 26.88 -40.82
CA TYR A 312 16.45 27.97 -39.89
C TYR A 312 17.17 29.27 -40.30
N ARG A 313 18.42 29.18 -40.81
CA ARG A 313 19.21 30.34 -41.23
C ARG A 313 18.77 30.92 -42.59
N HIS A 314 18.16 30.08 -43.43
CA HIS A 314 17.78 30.50 -44.78
C HIS A 314 16.26 30.64 -45.01
N TRP A 315 15.43 30.23 -44.04
CA TRP A 315 13.98 30.28 -44.19
C TRP A 315 13.32 31.13 -43.11
N THR A 316 13.62 32.42 -43.11
CA THR A 316 12.76 33.39 -42.44
C THR A 316 12.04 34.19 -43.50
N PRO A 317 10.77 33.87 -43.85
CA PRO A 317 9.67 34.61 -43.26
C PRO A 317 8.33 33.84 -43.08
N VAL A 318 8.28 32.64 -42.59
CA VAL A 318 6.99 31.97 -42.32
C VAL A 318 6.53 32.08 -40.86
N THR A 319 7.38 32.58 -39.97
CA THR A 319 7.04 32.76 -38.53
C THR A 319 6.07 33.92 -38.24
N LYS A 320 5.53 34.60 -39.25
CA LYS A 320 4.48 35.61 -39.05
C LYS A 320 3.04 35.10 -39.16
N LEU A 321 2.84 33.82 -39.54
CA LEU A 321 1.50 33.23 -39.69
C LEU A 321 1.12 32.21 -38.62
N ILE A 322 2.05 31.78 -37.76
CA ILE A 322 1.77 30.87 -36.63
C ILE A 322 1.70 31.63 -35.30
N GLY A 323 1.97 32.95 -35.33
CA GLY A 323 1.95 33.81 -34.15
C GLY A 323 0.56 34.26 -33.67
N SER A 324 -0.53 33.74 -34.25
CA SER A 324 -1.89 34.12 -33.82
C SER A 324 -2.79 32.99 -33.35
N ALA A 325 -2.23 31.76 -33.14
CA ALA A 325 -2.98 30.65 -32.60
C ALA A 325 -2.40 30.08 -31.25
N SER A 326 -1.37 30.70 -30.71
CA SER A 326 -0.82 30.34 -29.38
C SER A 326 -1.09 31.43 -28.37
N GLY A 327 -2.32 31.88 -28.30
CA GLY A 327 -2.88 32.65 -27.20
C GLY A 327 -3.40 31.71 -26.09
N SER A 328 -2.76 30.55 -25.86
CA SER A 328 -2.88 29.87 -24.57
C SER A 328 -2.01 30.64 -23.59
N ALA A 329 -2.60 31.61 -22.89
CA ALA A 329 -2.00 32.17 -21.69
C ALA A 329 -1.47 30.99 -20.87
N ALA A 330 -0.18 30.99 -20.58
CA ALA A 330 0.40 30.07 -19.60
C ALA A 330 -0.47 30.20 -18.35
N LYS A 331 -1.34 29.21 -18.12
CA LYS A 331 -2.27 29.20 -16.99
C LYS A 331 -1.36 29.21 -15.77
N LYS A 332 -1.39 30.32 -15.05
CA LYS A 332 -0.56 30.53 -13.86
C LYS A 332 -0.84 29.36 -12.91
N THR A 333 0.15 28.53 -12.63
CA THR A 333 0.04 27.45 -11.65
C THR A 333 -0.50 28.04 -10.35
N ARG A 334 -1.60 27.50 -9.85
CA ARG A 334 -2.19 27.94 -8.58
C ARG A 334 -1.21 27.62 -7.45
N ARG A 335 -1.13 28.49 -6.46
CA ARG A 335 -0.38 28.21 -5.23
C ARG A 335 -0.99 27.00 -4.54
N SER A 336 -0.14 26.09 -4.08
CA SER A 336 -0.56 24.85 -3.45
C SER A 336 -0.48 24.96 -1.93
N VAL A 337 -1.57 24.58 -1.26
CA VAL A 337 -1.72 24.68 0.21
C VAL A 337 -2.12 23.31 0.77
N ALA A 338 -1.43 22.87 1.82
CA ALA A 338 -1.77 21.66 2.56
C ALA A 338 -2.21 22.01 3.99
N VAL A 339 -3.38 21.55 4.41
CA VAL A 339 -3.85 21.68 5.81
C VAL A 339 -3.35 20.47 6.59
N LEU A 340 -2.32 20.69 7.41
CA LEU A 340 -1.66 19.59 8.13
C LEU A 340 -2.42 19.14 9.38
N GLY A 341 -3.37 19.94 9.88
CA GLY A 341 -4.22 19.58 11.02
C GLY A 341 -4.02 20.49 12.22
N PHE A 342 -4.79 20.19 13.27
CA PHE A 342 -4.90 21.04 14.45
C PHE A 342 -4.64 20.23 15.72
N LYS A 343 -3.77 20.74 16.59
CA LYS A 343 -3.45 20.10 17.87
C LYS A 343 -4.49 20.47 18.93
N ASN A 344 -4.97 19.47 19.64
CA ASN A 344 -5.84 19.65 20.81
C ASN A 344 -5.02 20.06 22.03
N LEU A 345 -5.06 21.35 22.41
CA LEU A 345 -4.32 21.84 23.59
C LEU A 345 -4.98 21.48 24.92
N ALA A 346 -6.28 21.12 24.90
CA ALA A 346 -6.98 20.70 26.11
C ALA A 346 -6.64 19.26 26.55
N GLY A 347 -6.05 18.46 25.65
CA GLY A 347 -5.74 17.05 25.92
C GLY A 347 -6.97 16.18 26.16
N ARG A 348 -8.18 16.63 25.77
CA ARG A 348 -9.44 15.90 25.94
C ARG A 348 -9.66 14.94 24.78
N PRO A 349 -9.64 13.60 25.01
CA PRO A 349 -9.80 12.61 23.94
C PRO A 349 -11.14 12.74 23.20
N GLU A 350 -12.21 13.15 23.90
CA GLU A 350 -13.55 13.33 23.33
C GLU A 350 -13.62 14.44 22.27
N MET A 351 -12.62 15.32 22.22
CA MET A 351 -12.51 16.41 21.24
C MET A 351 -11.52 16.09 20.10
N ALA A 352 -10.87 14.94 20.10
CA ALA A 352 -9.82 14.60 19.11
C ALA A 352 -10.34 14.64 17.65
N TRP A 353 -11.60 14.29 17.41
CA TRP A 353 -12.25 14.33 16.11
C TRP A 353 -12.25 15.72 15.45
N MET A 354 -12.21 16.79 16.26
CA MET A 354 -12.21 18.16 15.77
C MET A 354 -10.99 18.48 14.92
N SER A 355 -9.85 17.84 15.18
CA SER A 355 -8.66 18.03 14.34
C SER A 355 -8.95 17.68 12.87
N THR A 356 -9.60 16.55 12.63
CA THR A 356 -9.99 16.12 11.28
C THR A 356 -11.10 17.01 10.72
N ALA A 357 -12.16 17.30 11.52
CA ALA A 357 -13.27 18.12 11.08
C ALA A 357 -12.82 19.54 10.67
N LEU A 358 -12.05 20.21 11.50
CA LEU A 358 -11.52 21.55 11.21
C LEU A 358 -10.60 21.55 9.98
N SER A 359 -9.81 20.47 9.79
CA SER A 359 -8.94 20.34 8.62
C SER A 359 -9.74 20.22 7.33
N GLU A 360 -10.77 19.38 7.30
CA GLU A 360 -11.63 19.20 6.12
C GLU A 360 -12.42 20.48 5.81
N MET A 361 -13.04 21.06 6.82
CA MET A 361 -13.81 22.30 6.68
C MET A 361 -12.93 23.45 6.16
N LEU A 362 -11.72 23.62 6.71
CA LEU A 362 -10.81 24.67 6.27
C LEU A 362 -10.25 24.40 4.87
N THR A 363 -10.02 23.15 4.50
CA THR A 363 -9.63 22.76 3.14
C THR A 363 -10.72 23.16 2.15
N THR A 364 -11.99 22.88 2.46
CA THR A 364 -13.15 23.27 1.64
C THR A 364 -13.27 24.79 1.54
N GLU A 365 -13.14 25.50 2.65
CA GLU A 365 -13.21 26.98 2.69
C GLU A 365 -12.11 27.63 1.84
N LEU A 366 -10.87 27.13 1.90
CA LEU A 366 -9.75 27.63 1.12
C LEU A 366 -9.82 27.24 -0.36
N ALA A 367 -10.44 26.10 -0.69
CA ALA A 367 -10.66 25.66 -2.06
C ALA A 367 -11.65 26.55 -2.84
N ALA A 368 -12.54 27.24 -2.14
CA ALA A 368 -13.57 28.09 -2.75
C ALA A 368 -12.95 29.15 -3.66
N GLY A 369 -13.61 29.42 -4.79
CA GLY A 369 -13.12 30.38 -5.81
C GLY A 369 -11.96 29.86 -6.66
N GLU A 370 -11.56 28.60 -6.52
CA GLU A 370 -10.59 27.88 -7.37
C GLU A 370 -9.22 28.59 -7.56
N GLN A 371 -8.86 29.51 -6.65
CA GLN A 371 -7.62 30.28 -6.75
C GLN A 371 -6.41 29.58 -6.13
N LEU A 372 -6.67 28.62 -5.23
CA LEU A 372 -5.67 27.79 -4.57
C LEU A 372 -5.81 26.35 -5.02
N ARG A 373 -4.71 25.61 -5.03
CA ARG A 373 -4.70 24.15 -5.19
C ARG A 373 -4.58 23.53 -3.80
N MET A 374 -5.65 22.95 -3.32
CA MET A 374 -5.62 22.25 -2.04
C MET A 374 -5.02 20.86 -2.19
N ILE A 375 -4.18 20.46 -1.23
CA ILE A 375 -3.68 19.10 -1.14
C ILE A 375 -4.73 18.25 -0.43
N PRO A 376 -5.15 17.10 -1.01
CA PRO A 376 -6.15 16.23 -0.39
C PRO A 376 -5.75 15.76 1.00
N GLY A 377 -6.73 15.64 1.91
CA GLY A 377 -6.50 15.19 3.28
C GLY A 377 -5.93 13.77 3.36
N GLU A 378 -6.21 12.91 2.39
CA GLU A 378 -5.63 11.57 2.23
C GLU A 378 -4.11 11.64 2.02
N SER A 379 -3.65 12.50 1.11
CA SER A 379 -2.23 12.71 0.82
C SER A 379 -1.49 13.28 2.04
N VAL A 380 -2.14 14.20 2.77
CA VAL A 380 -1.60 14.73 4.04
C VAL A 380 -1.49 13.64 5.10
N ALA A 381 -2.50 12.76 5.21
CA ALA A 381 -2.47 11.65 6.16
C ALA A 381 -1.35 10.65 5.84
N GLN A 382 -1.17 10.29 4.58
CA GLN A 382 -0.08 9.42 4.12
C GLN A 382 1.30 10.03 4.40
N MET A 383 1.46 11.34 4.13
CA MET A 383 2.70 12.05 4.47
C MET A 383 2.97 12.00 5.98
N LYS A 384 1.97 12.23 6.82
CA LYS A 384 2.12 12.13 8.28
C LYS A 384 2.54 10.75 8.75
N LEU A 385 2.02 9.69 8.14
CA LEU A 385 2.41 8.31 8.43
C LEU A 385 3.87 8.04 8.02
N SER A 386 4.36 8.64 6.92
CA SER A 386 5.71 8.40 6.39
C SER A 386 6.79 9.24 7.09
N VAL A 387 6.50 10.50 7.43
CA VAL A 387 7.49 11.43 8.03
C VAL A 387 7.38 11.46 9.55
N ALA A 388 6.21 11.09 10.11
CA ALA A 388 5.88 11.21 11.53
C ALA A 388 6.33 12.57 12.12
N PRO A 389 5.90 13.71 11.53
CA PRO A 389 6.34 15.01 11.99
C PRO A 389 5.86 15.20 13.44
N PRO A 390 6.66 15.85 14.31
CA PRO A 390 6.26 16.09 15.69
C PRO A 390 4.99 16.95 15.74
N GLU A 391 4.11 16.70 16.69
CA GLU A 391 2.93 17.54 16.92
C GLU A 391 3.35 18.87 17.56
N THR A 392 3.69 19.84 16.73
CA THR A 392 4.13 21.18 17.13
C THR A 392 3.22 22.25 16.54
N GLU A 393 3.34 23.48 17.06
CA GLU A 393 2.61 24.64 16.52
C GLU A 393 3.26 25.24 15.27
N SER A 394 4.49 24.84 14.95
CA SER A 394 5.23 25.27 13.76
C SER A 394 6.35 24.28 13.45
N TYR A 395 6.67 24.12 12.18
CA TYR A 395 7.78 23.26 11.74
C TYR A 395 9.00 24.07 11.37
N GLY A 396 10.17 23.49 11.67
CA GLY A 396 11.45 24.03 11.21
C GLY A 396 11.64 23.78 9.71
N LYS A 397 12.55 24.53 9.10
CA LYS A 397 12.84 24.51 7.65
C LYS A 397 13.11 23.11 7.08
N GLU A 398 13.81 22.27 7.82
CA GLU A 398 14.14 20.90 7.39
C GLU A 398 12.90 20.02 7.27
N THR A 399 12.00 20.10 8.25
CA THR A 399 10.72 19.35 8.23
C THR A 399 9.81 19.86 7.11
N LEU A 400 9.73 21.19 6.93
CA LEU A 400 8.96 21.80 5.84
C LEU A 400 9.48 21.42 4.47
N ALA A 401 10.81 21.34 4.28
CA ALA A 401 11.41 20.87 3.03
C ALA A 401 11.02 19.42 2.71
N ARG A 402 11.01 18.53 3.71
CA ARG A 402 10.56 17.13 3.53
C ARG A 402 9.07 17.04 3.21
N ILE A 403 8.23 17.84 3.89
CA ILE A 403 6.79 17.91 3.59
C ILE A 403 6.57 18.38 2.15
N ARG A 404 7.31 19.40 1.71
CA ARG A 404 7.27 19.88 0.32
C ARG A 404 7.68 18.80 -0.70
N GLU A 405 8.74 18.06 -0.42
CA GLU A 405 9.22 16.98 -1.30
C GLU A 405 8.15 15.91 -1.53
N ILE A 406 7.37 15.59 -0.48
CA ILE A 406 6.34 14.55 -0.55
C ILE A 406 5.02 15.08 -1.11
N LEU A 407 4.55 16.23 -0.64
CA LEU A 407 3.23 16.76 -1.01
C LEU A 407 3.25 17.69 -2.23
N GLY A 408 4.42 18.18 -2.65
CA GLY A 408 4.52 19.19 -3.71
C GLY A 408 3.75 20.46 -3.35
N THR A 409 3.76 20.87 -2.06
CA THR A 409 3.01 22.02 -1.56
C THR A 409 3.92 23.24 -1.36
N ASP A 410 3.42 24.43 -1.72
CA ASP A 410 4.15 25.69 -1.52
C ASP A 410 4.00 26.19 -0.09
N GLU A 411 2.83 25.97 0.49
CA GLU A 411 2.48 26.49 1.82
C GLU A 411 1.77 25.40 2.64
N VAL A 412 1.92 25.47 3.96
CA VAL A 412 1.24 24.60 4.90
C VAL A 412 0.46 25.40 5.91
N VAL A 413 -0.74 24.91 6.22
CA VAL A 413 -1.62 25.42 7.26
C VAL A 413 -1.67 24.41 8.40
N MET A 414 -1.46 24.88 9.60
CA MET A 414 -1.52 24.10 10.82
C MET A 414 -1.96 24.97 11.99
N GLY A 415 -2.29 24.36 13.12
CA GLY A 415 -2.69 25.19 14.24
C GLY A 415 -3.06 24.39 15.48
N THR A 416 -3.77 25.08 16.37
CA THR A 416 -4.22 24.52 17.63
C THR A 416 -5.67 24.93 17.91
N TYR A 417 -6.37 24.12 18.66
CA TYR A 417 -7.68 24.50 19.20
C TYR A 417 -7.75 24.21 20.69
N VAL A 418 -8.49 25.09 21.38
CA VAL A 418 -8.67 24.99 22.83
C VAL A 418 -10.08 25.50 23.21
N PRO A 419 -10.82 24.75 24.07
CA PRO A 419 -12.07 25.26 24.65
C PRO A 419 -11.79 26.46 25.58
N VAL A 420 -12.61 27.52 25.45
CA VAL A 420 -12.49 28.76 26.21
C VAL A 420 -13.83 29.05 26.89
N GLY A 421 -14.16 28.30 27.96
CA GLY A 421 -15.46 28.40 28.62
C GLY A 421 -16.44 27.29 28.22
N GLU A 422 -17.74 27.46 28.52
CA GLU A 422 -18.79 26.48 28.19
C GLU A 422 -19.16 26.61 26.70
N GLY A 423 -18.73 25.62 25.91
CA GLY A 423 -19.12 25.50 24.47
C GLY A 423 -18.40 26.44 23.50
N GLU A 424 -17.50 27.32 23.98
CA GLU A 424 -16.67 28.15 23.09
C GLU A 424 -15.33 27.50 22.76
N ILE A 425 -14.86 27.69 21.54
CA ILE A 425 -13.58 27.21 21.03
C ILE A 425 -12.79 28.38 20.46
N ARG A 426 -11.50 28.45 20.82
CA ARG A 426 -10.53 29.27 20.12
C ARG A 426 -9.71 28.39 19.18
N LEU A 427 -9.65 28.80 17.92
CA LEU A 427 -8.86 28.21 16.86
C LEU A 427 -7.73 29.16 16.50
N ASP A 428 -6.49 28.74 16.71
CA ASP A 428 -5.28 29.47 16.31
C ASP A 428 -4.68 28.76 15.09
N VAL A 429 -4.55 29.47 13.97
CA VAL A 429 -4.10 28.93 12.69
C VAL A 429 -2.83 29.63 12.26
N ARG A 430 -1.85 28.88 11.74
CA ARG A 430 -0.59 29.39 11.19
C ARG A 430 -0.42 28.94 9.76
N LEU A 431 0.04 29.86 8.93
CA LEU A 431 0.44 29.62 7.54
C LEU A 431 1.97 29.72 7.47
N GLN A 432 2.62 28.68 6.94
CA GLN A 432 4.08 28.65 6.77
C GLN A 432 4.46 28.39 5.31
N ASP A 433 5.49 29.09 4.84
CA ASP A 433 6.14 28.84 3.55
C ASP A 433 7.07 27.62 3.65
N THR A 434 6.94 26.68 2.74
CA THR A 434 7.72 25.44 2.75
C THR A 434 9.14 25.60 2.23
N ILE A 435 9.44 26.68 1.48
CA ILE A 435 10.76 27.00 0.95
C ILE A 435 11.56 27.85 1.94
N ALA A 436 10.97 29.00 2.33
CA ALA A 436 11.62 29.92 3.24
C ALA A 436 11.70 29.35 4.67
N GLY A 437 10.71 28.55 5.06
CA GLY A 437 10.57 28.02 6.42
C GLY A 437 10.01 29.04 7.40
N GLU A 438 9.41 30.13 6.90
CA GLU A 438 8.92 31.23 7.69
C GLU A 438 7.40 31.17 7.89
N THR A 439 6.92 31.71 9.00
CA THR A 439 5.48 31.90 9.22
C THR A 439 5.02 33.15 8.48
N LEU A 440 4.17 32.96 7.48
CA LEU A 440 3.62 34.03 6.65
C LEU A 440 2.47 34.76 7.34
N ALA A 441 1.65 34.02 8.09
CA ALA A 441 0.51 34.56 8.81
C ALA A 441 0.15 33.73 10.04
N SER A 442 -0.49 34.39 11.00
CA SER A 442 -1.16 33.78 12.14
C SER A 442 -2.55 34.42 12.28
N VAL A 443 -3.56 33.58 12.42
CA VAL A 443 -4.97 33.96 12.54
C VAL A 443 -5.53 33.34 13.82
N SER A 444 -6.33 34.07 14.56
CA SER A 444 -7.03 33.54 15.75
C SER A 444 -8.51 33.87 15.67
N ALA A 445 -9.33 32.83 15.65
CA ALA A 445 -10.79 32.93 15.59
C ALA A 445 -11.42 32.29 16.83
N LYS A 446 -12.59 32.81 17.23
CA LYS A 446 -13.42 32.26 18.29
C LYS A 446 -14.81 31.94 17.75
N GLY A 447 -15.38 30.83 18.18
CA GLY A 447 -16.71 30.37 17.82
C GLY A 447 -17.21 29.33 18.81
N THR A 448 -18.32 28.71 18.51
CA THR A 448 -18.92 27.66 19.35
C THR A 448 -18.74 26.28 18.74
N GLU A 449 -18.79 25.24 19.56
CA GLU A 449 -18.74 23.85 19.09
C GLU A 449 -19.89 23.48 18.16
N ASP A 450 -21.04 24.15 18.33
CA ASP A 450 -22.24 23.88 17.53
C ASP A 450 -22.22 24.59 16.17
N HIS A 451 -21.34 25.58 15.98
CA HIS A 451 -21.18 26.37 14.76
C HIS A 451 -19.72 26.43 14.30
N LEU A 452 -19.15 25.22 14.04
CA LEU A 452 -17.78 25.10 13.53
C LEU A 452 -17.63 25.70 12.14
N ASP A 453 -18.68 25.70 11.33
CA ASP A 453 -18.74 26.30 10.00
C ASP A 453 -18.46 27.80 10.05
N GLU A 454 -19.07 28.53 11.00
CA GLU A 454 -18.84 29.97 11.19
C GLU A 454 -17.41 30.24 11.68
N LEU A 455 -16.89 29.41 12.59
CA LEU A 455 -15.52 29.52 13.11
C LEU A 455 -14.51 29.36 11.99
N VAL A 456 -14.69 28.33 11.15
CA VAL A 456 -13.80 28.02 10.02
C VAL A 456 -13.91 29.08 8.93
N SER A 457 -15.11 29.56 8.63
CA SER A 457 -15.32 30.62 7.62
C SER A 457 -14.62 31.92 8.02
N LYS A 458 -14.65 32.30 9.31
CA LYS A 458 -13.89 33.45 9.83
C LYS A 458 -12.39 33.25 9.64
N ALA A 459 -11.85 32.12 10.08
CA ALA A 459 -10.42 31.83 9.97
C ALA A 459 -9.98 31.75 8.49
N GLY A 460 -10.80 31.14 7.64
CA GLY A 460 -10.56 31.00 6.20
C GLY A 460 -10.54 32.34 5.48
N ALA A 461 -11.49 33.23 5.78
CA ALA A 461 -11.53 34.57 5.20
C ALA A 461 -10.25 35.39 5.51
N GLU A 462 -9.80 35.37 6.77
CA GLU A 462 -8.55 36.04 7.17
C GLU A 462 -7.31 35.40 6.52
N LEU A 463 -7.27 34.06 6.41
CA LEU A 463 -6.18 33.36 5.72
C LEU A 463 -6.14 33.70 4.24
N ARG A 464 -7.28 33.77 3.56
CA ARG A 464 -7.39 34.15 2.14
C ARG A 464 -6.85 35.55 1.90
N GLU A 465 -7.19 36.51 2.77
CA GLU A 465 -6.64 37.87 2.73
C GLU A 465 -5.12 37.85 2.84
N LYS A 466 -4.57 37.08 3.80
CA LYS A 466 -3.11 36.95 3.97
C LYS A 466 -2.43 36.24 2.80
N LEU A 467 -3.11 35.30 2.19
CA LEU A 467 -2.67 34.63 0.96
C LEU A 467 -2.78 35.56 -0.28
N GLY A 468 -3.40 36.73 -0.16
CA GLY A 468 -3.60 37.65 -1.28
C GLY A 468 -4.54 37.10 -2.36
N VAL A 469 -5.45 36.20 -2.00
CA VAL A 469 -6.51 35.70 -2.88
C VAL A 469 -7.81 36.45 -2.62
N ALA A 470 -8.65 36.57 -3.67
CA ALA A 470 -9.89 37.31 -3.57
C ALA A 470 -10.83 36.68 -2.53
N GLY A 471 -11.68 37.50 -1.91
CA GLY A 471 -12.79 37.02 -1.08
C GLY A 471 -13.77 36.20 -1.92
N ILE A 472 -14.46 35.25 -1.30
CA ILE A 472 -15.47 34.43 -1.95
C ILE A 472 -16.77 35.24 -2.20
N SER A 473 -17.42 35.00 -3.32
CA SER A 473 -18.73 35.55 -3.63
C SER A 473 -19.82 34.89 -2.77
N THR A 474 -21.00 35.49 -2.72
CA THR A 474 -22.17 34.91 -2.01
C THR A 474 -22.53 33.53 -2.55
N SER A 475 -22.38 33.30 -3.87
CA SER A 475 -22.64 31.99 -4.49
C SER A 475 -21.60 30.94 -4.08
N GLU A 476 -20.32 31.30 -4.05
CA GLU A 476 -19.25 30.40 -3.59
C GLU A 476 -19.38 30.09 -2.09
N SER A 477 -19.76 31.06 -1.27
CA SER A 477 -20.06 30.82 0.14
C SER A 477 -21.24 29.86 0.34
N ALA A 478 -22.27 29.95 -0.52
CA ALA A 478 -23.38 28.98 -0.51
C ALA A 478 -22.91 27.57 -0.90
N GLN A 479 -22.01 27.46 -1.88
CA GLN A 479 -21.42 26.17 -2.29
C GLN A 479 -20.59 25.55 -1.15
N VAL A 480 -19.75 26.33 -0.47
CA VAL A 480 -19.00 25.88 0.72
C VAL A 480 -19.96 25.34 1.77
N LYS A 481 -21.02 26.08 2.10
CA LYS A 481 -22.02 25.62 3.07
C LYS A 481 -22.70 24.31 2.66
N ALA A 482 -22.97 24.10 1.37
CA ALA A 482 -23.55 22.87 0.88
C ALA A 482 -22.62 21.64 1.01
N THR A 483 -21.31 21.85 1.18
CA THR A 483 -20.31 20.79 1.38
C THR A 483 -19.95 20.54 2.85
N LEU A 484 -20.54 21.28 3.79
CA LEU A 484 -20.27 21.14 5.21
C LEU A 484 -21.45 20.48 5.93
N PRO A 485 -21.20 19.61 6.93
CA PRO A 485 -22.25 19.03 7.74
C PRO A 485 -22.90 20.09 8.63
N MET A 486 -24.21 20.09 8.70
CA MET A 486 -24.98 21.00 9.58
C MET A 486 -25.23 20.41 10.97
N ASN A 487 -25.21 19.08 11.08
CA ASN A 487 -25.39 18.38 12.34
C ASN A 487 -24.03 18.07 12.99
N ARG A 488 -23.82 18.55 14.23
CA ARG A 488 -22.56 18.35 14.98
C ARG A 488 -22.18 16.89 15.17
N GLU A 489 -23.15 16.03 15.50
CA GLU A 489 -22.86 14.59 15.67
C GLU A 489 -22.58 13.91 14.34
N ALA A 490 -23.24 14.29 13.26
CA ALA A 490 -22.92 13.84 11.92
C ALA A 490 -21.51 14.27 11.52
N ALA A 491 -21.12 15.53 11.77
CA ALA A 491 -19.78 16.05 11.57
C ALA A 491 -18.72 15.23 12.34
N ARG A 492 -19.02 14.88 13.58
CA ARG A 492 -18.15 14.05 14.40
C ARG A 492 -17.95 12.65 13.81
N PHE A 493 -19.04 11.94 13.52
CA PHE A 493 -18.95 10.59 12.97
C PHE A 493 -18.32 10.58 11.59
N TYR A 494 -18.57 11.59 10.77
CA TYR A 494 -17.90 11.75 9.49
C TYR A 494 -16.39 11.94 9.66
N ALA A 495 -15.94 12.84 10.52
CA ALA A 495 -14.52 13.09 10.79
C ALA A 495 -13.80 11.86 11.39
N GLU A 496 -14.44 11.18 12.35
CA GLU A 496 -13.93 9.93 12.93
C GLU A 496 -13.86 8.83 11.85
N GLY A 497 -14.87 8.73 10.98
CA GLY A 497 -14.92 7.80 9.86
C GLY A 497 -13.82 8.05 8.83
N LEU A 498 -13.58 9.30 8.44
CA LEU A 498 -12.46 9.68 7.57
C LEU A 498 -11.10 9.35 8.20
N ALA A 499 -10.94 9.62 9.50
CA ALA A 499 -9.71 9.28 10.21
C ALA A 499 -9.45 7.75 10.17
N LYS A 500 -10.49 6.93 10.26
CA LYS A 500 -10.42 5.47 10.11
C LYS A 500 -10.08 5.04 8.68
N LEU A 501 -10.71 5.64 7.67
CA LEU A 501 -10.36 5.36 6.25
C LEU A 501 -8.89 5.65 5.97
N ARG A 502 -8.36 6.75 6.49
CA ARG A 502 -6.96 7.18 6.30
C ARG A 502 -5.92 6.25 6.93
N VAL A 503 -6.33 5.41 7.88
CA VAL A 503 -5.49 4.34 8.46
C VAL A 503 -5.93 2.95 8.00
N TYR A 504 -6.70 2.88 6.91
CA TYR A 504 -7.21 1.64 6.28
C TYR A 504 -8.10 0.78 7.18
N ASP A 505 -8.68 1.34 8.25
CA ASP A 505 -9.70 0.70 9.08
C ASP A 505 -11.10 0.91 8.44
N SER A 506 -11.31 0.25 7.29
CA SER A 506 -12.55 0.42 6.51
C SER A 506 -13.79 -0.10 7.24
N LEU A 507 -13.66 -1.12 8.09
CA LEU A 507 -14.76 -1.63 8.88
C LEU A 507 -15.19 -0.64 9.98
N GLY A 508 -14.24 -0.09 10.71
CA GLY A 508 -14.49 0.96 11.70
C GLY A 508 -15.02 2.23 11.04
N ALA A 509 -14.48 2.60 9.87
CA ALA A 509 -14.95 3.73 9.08
C ALA A 509 -16.40 3.57 8.67
N ARG A 510 -16.78 2.40 8.10
CA ARG A 510 -18.16 2.11 7.71
C ARG A 510 -19.14 2.33 8.84
N ALA A 511 -18.88 1.72 10.01
CA ALA A 511 -19.77 1.83 11.15
C ALA A 511 -20.03 3.28 11.62
N LEU A 512 -18.99 4.13 11.52
CA LEU A 512 -19.10 5.57 11.86
C LEU A 512 -19.81 6.35 10.76
N LEU A 513 -19.49 6.08 9.50
CA LEU A 513 -20.09 6.76 8.35
C LEU A 513 -21.56 6.40 8.16
N GLU A 514 -21.98 5.17 8.43
CA GLU A 514 -23.40 4.78 8.49
C GLU A 514 -24.17 5.62 9.53
N ARG A 515 -23.54 5.91 10.67
CA ARG A 515 -24.15 6.79 11.69
C ARG A 515 -24.20 8.25 11.22
N ALA A 516 -23.15 8.74 10.56
CA ALA A 516 -23.14 10.08 9.98
C ALA A 516 -24.27 10.25 8.96
N VAL A 517 -24.42 9.30 8.03
CA VAL A 517 -25.50 9.28 7.02
C VAL A 517 -26.88 9.18 7.67
N ALA A 518 -27.03 8.38 8.74
CA ALA A 518 -28.32 8.26 9.44
C ALA A 518 -28.74 9.57 10.13
N LEU A 519 -27.79 10.34 10.66
CA LEU A 519 -28.06 11.64 11.30
C LEU A 519 -28.28 12.78 10.31
N GLU A 520 -27.62 12.75 9.17
CA GLU A 520 -27.71 13.78 8.12
C GLU A 520 -27.74 13.13 6.72
N PRO A 521 -28.88 12.56 6.31
CA PRO A 521 -28.99 11.86 5.03
C PRO A 521 -28.75 12.73 3.79
N GLY A 522 -28.79 14.05 3.91
CA GLY A 522 -28.53 15.01 2.83
C GLY A 522 -27.06 15.39 2.66
N PHE A 523 -26.17 14.91 3.51
CA PHE A 523 -24.75 15.26 3.46
C PHE A 523 -23.99 14.40 2.44
N ALA A 524 -23.81 14.92 1.22
CA ALA A 524 -23.24 14.22 0.07
C ALA A 524 -21.86 13.59 0.35
N LEU A 525 -20.95 14.30 1.05
CA LEU A 525 -19.60 13.79 1.30
C LEU A 525 -19.58 12.60 2.25
N SER A 526 -20.55 12.48 3.19
CA SER A 526 -20.65 11.28 4.04
C SER A 526 -21.03 10.04 3.23
N HIS A 527 -21.92 10.18 2.24
CA HIS A 527 -22.26 9.11 1.30
C HIS A 527 -21.06 8.74 0.42
N GLY A 528 -20.29 9.72 -0.07
CA GLY A 528 -19.07 9.47 -0.84
C GLY A 528 -18.01 8.71 -0.03
N ALA A 529 -17.80 9.09 1.23
CA ALA A 529 -16.88 8.41 2.14
C ALA A 529 -17.36 7.00 2.52
N LEU A 530 -18.68 6.83 2.74
CA LEU A 530 -19.29 5.51 3.00
C LEU A 530 -19.16 4.60 1.78
N GLY A 531 -19.34 5.14 0.56
CA GLY A 531 -19.09 4.42 -0.68
C GLY A 531 -17.65 3.94 -0.80
N ALA A 532 -16.67 4.79 -0.43
CA ALA A 532 -15.25 4.41 -0.38
C ALA A 532 -14.99 3.31 0.68
N ALA A 533 -15.63 3.39 1.85
CA ALA A 533 -15.54 2.34 2.87
C ALA A 533 -16.09 1.00 2.35
N TRP A 534 -17.26 1.01 1.67
CA TRP A 534 -17.84 -0.19 1.07
C TRP A 534 -17.00 -0.75 -0.08
N SER A 535 -16.43 0.11 -0.93
CA SER A 535 -15.52 -0.31 -2.00
C SER A 535 -14.27 -0.99 -1.43
N ASN A 536 -13.65 -0.40 -0.39
CA ASN A 536 -12.51 -1.00 0.30
C ASN A 536 -12.86 -2.33 1.01
N LEU A 537 -14.13 -2.56 1.33
CA LEU A 537 -14.65 -3.81 1.89
C LEU A 537 -15.14 -4.80 0.81
N GLY A 538 -14.90 -4.53 -0.49
CA GLY A 538 -15.27 -5.41 -1.60
C GLY A 538 -16.77 -5.50 -1.86
N SER A 539 -17.58 -4.56 -1.33
CA SER A 539 -19.02 -4.53 -1.53
C SER A 539 -19.43 -3.52 -2.60
N ASP A 540 -19.17 -3.85 -3.86
CA ASP A 540 -19.36 -2.96 -5.01
C ASP A 540 -20.80 -2.46 -5.18
N ALA A 541 -21.80 -3.30 -4.87
CA ALA A 541 -23.20 -2.91 -4.94
C ALA A 541 -23.52 -1.78 -3.94
N ASN A 542 -23.10 -1.93 -2.67
CA ASN A 542 -23.31 -0.90 -1.65
C ASN A 542 -22.46 0.35 -1.95
N ALA A 543 -21.23 0.17 -2.42
CA ALA A 543 -20.36 1.26 -2.82
C ALA A 543 -21.00 2.10 -3.93
N LYS A 544 -21.50 1.47 -4.99
CA LYS A 544 -22.19 2.11 -6.10
C LYS A 544 -23.42 2.89 -5.64
N ASP A 545 -24.25 2.29 -4.78
CA ASP A 545 -25.48 2.92 -4.28
C ASP A 545 -25.16 4.18 -3.46
N GLU A 546 -24.14 4.12 -2.60
CA GLU A 546 -23.75 5.26 -1.77
C GLU A 546 -23.09 6.38 -2.60
N VAL A 547 -22.19 6.04 -3.54
CA VAL A 547 -21.58 7.04 -4.44
C VAL A 547 -22.63 7.67 -5.38
N LYS A 548 -23.65 6.91 -5.81
CA LYS A 548 -24.78 7.44 -6.58
C LYS A 548 -25.54 8.49 -5.78
N LYS A 549 -25.88 8.20 -4.51
CA LYS A 549 -26.55 9.17 -3.63
C LYS A 549 -25.69 10.43 -3.44
N ALA A 550 -24.38 10.27 -3.22
CA ALA A 550 -23.46 11.40 -3.11
C ALA A 550 -23.51 12.29 -4.36
N PHE A 551 -23.49 11.69 -5.56
CA PHE A 551 -23.61 12.44 -6.81
C PHE A 551 -24.97 13.13 -6.95
N GLU A 552 -26.08 12.45 -6.68
CA GLU A 552 -27.44 13.02 -6.75
C GLU A 552 -27.62 14.22 -5.81
N MET A 553 -26.92 14.25 -4.67
CA MET A 553 -26.95 15.33 -3.68
C MET A 553 -25.92 16.45 -3.94
N SER A 554 -25.11 16.34 -4.98
CA SER A 554 -24.00 17.27 -5.24
C SER A 554 -24.41 18.56 -5.98
N GLU A 555 -25.70 18.79 -6.24
CA GLU A 555 -26.17 19.90 -7.09
C GLU A 555 -25.77 21.29 -6.59
N GLY A 556 -25.67 21.47 -5.26
CA GLY A 556 -25.25 22.74 -4.63
C GLY A 556 -23.75 22.88 -4.42
N MET A 557 -22.94 21.88 -4.76
CA MET A 557 -21.49 21.86 -4.52
C MET A 557 -20.71 22.57 -5.61
N SER A 558 -19.39 22.72 -5.40
CA SER A 558 -18.49 23.25 -6.41
C SER A 558 -18.49 22.39 -7.68
N ARG A 559 -18.14 22.98 -8.82
CA ARG A 559 -18.03 22.24 -10.09
C ARG A 559 -16.97 21.11 -9.99
N GLU A 560 -15.87 21.36 -9.29
CA GLU A 560 -14.80 20.38 -9.08
C GLU A 560 -15.31 19.17 -8.31
N ASP A 561 -15.95 19.38 -7.15
CA ASP A 561 -16.51 18.32 -6.31
C ASP A 561 -17.58 17.51 -7.04
N ARG A 562 -18.47 18.18 -7.75
CA ARG A 562 -19.54 17.52 -8.51
C ARG A 562 -19.00 16.63 -9.62
N LEU A 563 -18.04 17.11 -10.41
CA LEU A 563 -17.40 16.32 -11.47
C LEU A 563 -16.65 15.11 -10.87
N GLN A 564 -16.03 15.28 -9.72
CA GLN A 564 -15.32 14.19 -9.03
C GLN A 564 -16.28 13.12 -8.53
N LEU A 565 -17.41 13.51 -7.91
CA LEU A 565 -18.43 12.57 -7.47
C LEU A 565 -19.11 11.86 -8.65
N GLU A 566 -19.37 12.57 -9.76
CA GLU A 566 -19.89 11.96 -10.99
C GLU A 566 -18.92 10.95 -11.56
N ALA A 567 -17.62 11.27 -11.66
CA ALA A 567 -16.60 10.37 -12.18
C ALA A 567 -16.51 9.08 -11.35
N LYS A 568 -16.47 9.20 -10.02
CA LYS A 568 -16.49 8.05 -9.11
C LYS A 568 -17.76 7.20 -9.26
N TYR A 569 -18.92 7.84 -9.44
CA TYR A 569 -20.18 7.11 -9.69
C TYR A 569 -20.11 6.33 -11.01
N ARG A 570 -19.65 6.96 -12.11
CA ARG A 570 -19.56 6.29 -13.41
C ARG A 570 -18.55 5.15 -13.38
N GLU A 571 -17.46 5.30 -12.66
CA GLU A 571 -16.47 4.24 -12.44
C GLU A 571 -17.10 3.05 -11.68
N SER A 572 -17.78 3.30 -10.56
CA SER A 572 -18.47 2.25 -9.80
C SER A 572 -19.65 1.62 -10.56
N ALA A 573 -20.20 2.31 -11.55
CA ALA A 573 -21.26 1.83 -12.43
C ALA A 573 -20.73 1.01 -13.63
N LEU A 574 -19.40 0.84 -13.74
CA LEU A 574 -18.71 0.22 -14.87
C LEU A 574 -18.93 0.95 -16.21
N GLU A 575 -19.17 2.26 -16.15
CA GLU A 575 -19.32 3.15 -17.30
C GLU A 575 -17.96 3.81 -17.62
N GLY A 576 -16.94 2.99 -17.94
CA GLY A 576 -15.53 3.39 -18.06
C GLY A 576 -15.29 4.55 -19.01
N ASP A 577 -15.88 4.54 -20.21
CA ASP A 577 -15.71 5.63 -21.20
C ASP A 577 -16.18 6.98 -20.62
N ARG A 578 -17.30 6.96 -19.89
CA ARG A 578 -17.84 8.18 -19.29
C ARG A 578 -16.99 8.67 -18.11
N ALA A 579 -16.45 7.75 -17.30
CA ALA A 579 -15.51 8.08 -16.23
C ALA A 579 -14.23 8.72 -16.80
N ILE A 580 -13.67 8.16 -17.89
CA ILE A 580 -12.50 8.70 -18.60
C ILE A 580 -12.77 10.14 -19.08
N GLU A 581 -13.92 10.41 -19.72
CA GLU A 581 -14.29 11.76 -20.17
C GLU A 581 -14.34 12.77 -19.01
N LEU A 582 -14.87 12.35 -17.87
CA LEU A 582 -14.99 13.20 -16.68
C LEU A 582 -13.64 13.47 -16.03
N TYR A 583 -12.78 12.45 -15.88
CA TYR A 583 -11.42 12.64 -15.37
C TYR A 583 -10.56 13.46 -16.35
N GLN A 584 -10.73 13.28 -17.65
CA GLN A 584 -10.09 14.14 -18.66
C GLN A 584 -10.55 15.59 -18.53
N THR A 585 -11.83 15.79 -18.26
CA THR A 585 -12.41 17.12 -18.05
C THR A 585 -11.83 17.76 -16.78
N LEU A 586 -11.77 17.03 -15.67
CA LEU A 586 -11.14 17.48 -14.43
C LEU A 586 -9.67 17.86 -14.65
N PHE A 587 -8.89 17.00 -15.31
CA PHE A 587 -7.49 17.26 -15.57
C PHE A 587 -7.27 18.44 -16.53
N ASN A 588 -8.16 18.63 -17.49
CA ASN A 588 -8.09 19.80 -18.38
C ASN A 588 -8.40 21.13 -17.67
N PHE A 589 -9.34 21.13 -16.70
CA PHE A 589 -9.65 22.31 -15.89
C PHE A 589 -8.59 22.57 -14.83
N PHE A 590 -8.05 21.51 -14.23
CA PHE A 590 -7.10 21.56 -13.11
C PHE A 590 -5.80 20.77 -13.45
N PRO A 591 -5.04 21.19 -14.47
CA PRO A 591 -3.85 20.44 -14.93
C PRO A 591 -2.69 20.45 -13.91
N ASP A 592 -2.76 21.31 -12.91
CA ASP A 592 -1.85 21.40 -11.77
C ASP A 592 -2.19 20.39 -10.65
N ASN A 593 -3.34 19.70 -10.73
CA ASN A 593 -3.72 18.63 -9.82
C ASN A 593 -3.33 17.27 -10.42
N LEU A 594 -2.16 16.75 -10.02
CA LEU A 594 -1.63 15.47 -10.50
C LEU A 594 -2.51 14.27 -10.16
N GLU A 595 -3.32 14.37 -9.10
CA GLU A 595 -4.27 13.33 -8.71
C GLU A 595 -5.29 13.03 -9.82
N TYR A 596 -5.81 14.07 -10.47
CA TYR A 596 -6.73 13.89 -11.61
C TYR A 596 -6.05 13.25 -12.83
N GLY A 597 -4.77 13.53 -13.05
CA GLY A 597 -3.97 12.84 -14.06
C GLY A 597 -3.79 11.35 -13.75
N LEU A 598 -3.57 11.01 -12.48
CA LEU A 598 -3.45 9.64 -12.02
C LEU A 598 -4.78 8.88 -12.13
N GLN A 599 -5.88 9.49 -11.69
CA GLN A 599 -7.23 8.91 -11.81
C GLN A 599 -7.60 8.67 -13.29
N LEU A 600 -7.29 9.63 -14.17
CA LEU A 600 -7.47 9.46 -15.62
C LEU A 600 -6.66 8.27 -16.15
N ALA A 601 -5.39 8.17 -15.80
CA ALA A 601 -4.54 7.07 -16.24
C ALA A 601 -5.02 5.71 -15.73
N ASN A 602 -5.51 5.65 -14.49
CA ASN A 602 -6.10 4.44 -13.91
C ASN A 602 -7.39 4.05 -14.65
N ALA A 603 -8.29 5.00 -14.89
CA ALA A 603 -9.54 4.74 -15.62
C ALA A 603 -9.30 4.30 -17.08
N GLN A 604 -8.22 4.78 -17.73
CA GLN A 604 -7.85 4.34 -19.08
C GLN A 604 -7.27 2.93 -19.13
N ARG A 605 -6.81 2.39 -18.01
CA ARG A 605 -6.19 1.07 -17.91
C ARG A 605 -7.20 -0.02 -17.50
N SER A 606 -8.26 0.33 -16.78
CA SER A 606 -9.35 -0.57 -16.37
C SER A 606 -10.36 -0.81 -17.50
#